data_a73971b27dab5cc989dd5b2a618e5746
#
_entry.id   a73971b27dab5cc989dd5b2a618e5746
#
_cell.length_a   1.000
_cell.length_b   1.000
_cell.length_c   1.000
_cell.angle_alpha   90.00
_cell.angle_beta   90.00
_cell.angle_gamma   90.00
#
_symmetry.space_group_name_H-M   'P 1'
#
loop_
_entity.id
_entity.type
_entity.pdbx_description
1 polymer ?
#
loop_
_entity_poly.entity_id
_entity_poly.type
_entity_poly.pdbx_seq_one_letter_code
_entity_poly.pdbx_strand_id
1 'polypeptide(L)'
;MVYKRLLYGIVSISLLWSCSKGGGIWEGASSADVTEYNAIVTVKQNDASGQIFFQLDDDTQLIPTNYNQPYNGLQRIICGLKVYPNDYCDVLWMDYLEKGELVKADDWDGNSDAADILSDWMTSVEDGFLTVHYSTWWGEGDVEHSLRLVSGKNPDNPYELWFCHSSNGDTPSKKADALVYFDINSLPSTGGDYVTLTLKWQSSAGEPAKKTFRFRSRQ
;
A
#
# COMPACT_ATOMS: atom_id res chain seq x y z
N MET A 1 23.23 -3.75 -8.97
CA MET A 1 23.65 -3.65 -7.57
C MET A 1 22.46 -3.03 -6.83
N VAL A 2 21.54 -3.87 -6.39
CA VAL A 2 20.26 -3.45 -5.79
C VAL A 2 20.51 -3.29 -4.29
N TYR A 3 20.33 -2.09 -3.76
CA TYR A 3 20.47 -1.82 -2.32
C TYR A 3 19.26 -2.40 -1.59
N LYS A 4 19.46 -3.49 -0.86
CA LYS A 4 18.56 -3.96 0.19
C LYS A 4 18.47 -2.87 1.28
N ARG A 5 17.40 -2.11 1.30
CA ARG A 5 17.04 -1.31 2.47
C ARG A 5 16.00 -2.10 3.27
N LEU A 6 16.48 -2.88 4.23
CA LEU A 6 15.63 -3.30 5.34
C LEU A 6 15.17 -2.02 6.05
N LEU A 7 13.86 -1.78 6.08
CA LEU A 7 13.24 -0.76 6.93
C LEU A 7 13.44 -1.14 8.41
N TYR A 8 14.64 -0.85 8.95
CA TYR A 8 14.89 -0.88 10.38
C TYR A 8 14.28 0.39 11.00
N GLY A 9 13.21 0.18 11.73
CA GLY A 9 12.68 1.18 12.63
C GLY A 9 11.37 1.79 12.20
N ILE A 10 10.28 1.02 12.31
CA ILE A 10 8.98 1.65 12.54
C ILE A 10 9.02 2.21 13.95
N VAL A 11 9.26 3.49 14.05
CA VAL A 11 9.07 4.25 15.30
C VAL A 11 7.61 4.09 15.68
N SER A 12 7.36 3.47 16.82
CA SER A 12 6.04 3.41 17.44
C SER A 12 5.58 4.83 17.74
N ILE A 13 4.84 5.44 16.81
CA ILE A 13 4.20 6.72 17.05
C ILE A 13 2.94 6.43 17.86
N SER A 14 3.06 6.57 19.18
CA SER A 14 1.93 6.60 20.09
C SER A 14 1.05 7.80 19.73
N LEU A 15 -0.15 7.50 19.23
CA LEU A 15 -1.21 8.48 19.01
C LEU A 15 -1.67 9.03 20.37
N LEU A 16 -1.17 10.19 20.74
CA LEU A 16 -1.74 10.99 21.80
C LEU A 16 -2.94 11.77 21.23
N TRP A 17 -4.13 11.18 21.39
CA TRP A 17 -5.36 11.93 21.28
C TRP A 17 -5.51 12.79 22.53
N SER A 18 -5.14 14.05 22.41
CA SER A 18 -5.47 15.07 23.42
C SER A 18 -6.77 15.75 23.02
N CYS A 19 -7.89 15.32 23.59
CA CYS A 19 -9.07 16.15 23.70
C CYS A 19 -8.88 17.13 24.85
N SER A 20 -8.64 18.41 24.58
CA SER A 20 -8.84 19.46 25.57
C SER A 20 -9.97 20.40 25.13
N LYS A 21 -11.10 20.30 25.85
CA LYS A 21 -12.10 21.37 25.90
C LYS A 21 -11.55 22.51 26.75
N GLY A 22 -11.51 23.70 26.17
CA GLY A 22 -11.23 24.93 26.91
C GLY A 22 -11.55 26.12 26.05
N GLY A 23 -12.64 26.82 26.37
CA GLY A 23 -13.15 27.98 25.66
C GLY A 23 -12.22 29.19 25.78
N GLY A 24 -12.16 29.95 24.71
CA GLY A 24 -11.55 31.29 24.64
C GLY A 24 -11.85 31.88 23.28
N ILE A 25 -12.72 32.89 23.28
CA ILE A 25 -13.11 33.68 22.11
C ILE A 25 -11.91 34.46 21.65
N TRP A 26 -11.38 34.14 20.48
CA TRP A 26 -10.59 35.04 19.65
C TRP A 26 -11.13 34.97 18.22
N GLU A 27 -11.89 36.01 17.84
CA GLU A 27 -12.13 36.33 16.44
C GLU A 27 -10.82 36.74 15.80
N GLY A 28 -10.34 35.96 14.84
CA GLY A 28 -9.15 36.29 14.07
C GLY A 28 -8.79 35.17 13.11
N ALA A 29 -9.08 35.37 11.81
CA ALA A 29 -8.62 34.66 10.65
C ALA A 29 -8.72 33.12 10.77
N SER A 30 -9.69 32.52 10.05
CA SER A 30 -9.72 31.08 9.81
C SER A 30 -8.37 30.68 9.21
N SER A 31 -7.49 30.10 10.03
CA SER A 31 -6.41 29.28 9.50
C SER A 31 -7.12 28.14 8.81
N ALA A 32 -7.15 28.19 7.50
CA ALA A 32 -7.56 27.04 6.69
C ALA A 32 -6.80 25.82 7.26
N ASP A 33 -7.53 24.78 7.66
CA ASP A 33 -6.99 23.69 8.44
C ASP A 33 -5.93 22.93 7.64
N VAL A 34 -4.67 23.21 7.93
CA VAL A 34 -3.51 22.46 7.44
C VAL A 34 -3.46 21.16 8.22
N THR A 35 -3.45 20.04 7.53
CA THR A 35 -3.46 18.71 8.15
C THR A 35 -2.16 17.97 7.84
N GLU A 36 -1.57 17.34 8.85
CA GLU A 36 -0.40 16.48 8.68
C GLU A 36 -0.79 15.04 8.99
N TYR A 37 -0.48 14.12 8.04
CA TYR A 37 -0.72 12.69 8.20
C TYR A 37 0.22 11.85 7.32
N ASN A 38 0.32 10.56 7.65
CA ASN A 38 0.99 9.58 6.80
C ASN A 38 0.00 9.00 5.79
N ALA A 39 0.47 8.78 4.57
CA ALA A 39 -0.33 8.25 3.48
C ALA A 39 0.48 7.28 2.61
N ILE A 40 -0.23 6.42 1.91
CA ILE A 40 0.28 5.67 0.76
C ILE A 40 -0.38 6.28 -0.48
N VAL A 41 0.43 6.75 -1.41
CA VAL A 41 -0.07 7.43 -2.61
C VAL A 41 0.53 6.82 -3.87
N THR A 42 -0.19 6.93 -4.98
CA THR A 42 0.35 6.65 -6.31
C THR A 42 0.91 7.93 -6.90
N VAL A 43 2.18 7.93 -7.26
CA VAL A 43 2.81 9.02 -8.01
C VAL A 43 2.37 8.92 -9.46
N LYS A 44 1.75 9.97 -9.98
CA LYS A 44 1.27 10.08 -11.36
C LYS A 44 1.78 11.35 -12.02
N GLN A 45 1.77 11.36 -13.34
CA GLN A 45 2.06 12.55 -14.15
C GLN A 45 0.91 12.83 -15.10
N ASN A 46 0.53 14.08 -15.18
CA ASN A 46 -0.43 14.54 -16.19
C ASN A 46 0.26 14.59 -17.56
N ASP A 47 -0.24 13.84 -18.53
CA ASP A 47 0.38 13.71 -19.87
C ASP A 47 0.46 15.02 -20.63
N ALA A 48 -0.50 15.92 -20.43
CA ALA A 48 -0.56 17.19 -21.17
C ALA A 48 0.37 18.26 -20.59
N SER A 49 0.48 18.34 -19.26
CA SER A 49 1.24 19.39 -18.57
C SER A 49 2.60 18.91 -18.03
N GLY A 50 2.80 17.61 -17.93
CA GLY A 50 3.97 17.05 -17.24
C GLY A 50 3.94 17.21 -15.72
N GLN A 51 2.86 17.77 -15.14
CA GLN A 51 2.74 18.01 -13.72
C GLN A 51 2.60 16.70 -12.94
N ILE A 52 3.39 16.55 -11.89
CA ILE A 52 3.25 15.44 -10.95
C ILE A 52 2.08 15.69 -10.00
N PHE A 53 1.32 14.65 -9.73
CA PHE A 53 0.32 14.62 -8.69
C PHE A 53 0.31 13.28 -7.95
N PHE A 54 -0.20 13.27 -6.74
CA PHE A 54 -0.36 12.09 -5.91
C PHE A 54 -1.83 11.67 -5.90
N GLN A 55 -2.11 10.44 -6.33
CA GLN A 55 -3.42 9.84 -6.16
C GLN A 55 -3.47 9.18 -4.78
N LEU A 56 -4.27 9.72 -3.88
CA LEU A 56 -4.39 9.24 -2.50
C LEU A 56 -5.33 8.03 -2.43
N ASP A 57 -6.49 8.17 -3.03
CA ASP A 57 -7.51 7.13 -3.18
C ASP A 57 -8.11 7.19 -4.60
N ASP A 58 -9.23 6.52 -4.85
CA ASP A 58 -9.86 6.49 -6.18
C ASP A 58 -10.33 7.86 -6.69
N ASP A 59 -10.54 8.81 -5.80
CA ASP A 59 -11.21 10.08 -6.12
C ASP A 59 -10.39 11.32 -5.70
N THR A 60 -9.40 11.18 -4.79
CA THR A 60 -8.63 12.29 -4.21
C THR A 60 -7.24 12.42 -4.83
N GLN A 61 -6.94 13.62 -5.32
CA GLN A 61 -5.63 13.98 -5.88
C GLN A 61 -5.00 15.12 -5.08
N LEU A 62 -3.69 15.03 -4.85
CA LEU A 62 -2.91 16.07 -4.19
C LEU A 62 -1.77 16.53 -5.11
N ILE A 63 -1.48 17.82 -5.10
CA ILE A 63 -0.40 18.42 -5.90
C ILE A 63 0.78 18.71 -4.99
N PRO A 64 1.87 17.92 -5.08
CA PRO A 64 3.04 18.17 -4.24
C PRO A 64 3.80 19.42 -4.70
N THR A 65 4.19 20.28 -3.75
CA THR A 65 4.90 21.53 -4.04
C THR A 65 6.42 21.36 -4.04
N ASN A 66 6.93 20.35 -3.34
CA ASN A 66 8.35 20.10 -3.12
C ASN A 66 8.83 18.71 -3.59
N TYR A 67 8.04 17.99 -4.40
CA TYR A 67 8.43 16.71 -4.99
C TYR A 67 9.25 16.96 -6.26
N ASN A 68 10.52 16.56 -6.24
CA ASN A 68 11.49 16.79 -7.31
C ASN A 68 12.13 15.51 -7.85
N GLN A 69 11.53 14.35 -7.58
CA GLN A 69 12.00 13.08 -8.11
C GLN A 69 11.56 12.91 -9.57
N PRO A 70 12.37 12.26 -10.40
CA PRO A 70 12.00 11.98 -11.79
C PRO A 70 10.79 11.01 -11.82
N TYR A 71 9.85 11.25 -12.74
CA TYR A 71 8.76 10.32 -12.99
C TYR A 71 9.24 9.14 -13.85
N ASN A 72 9.16 7.94 -13.31
CA ASN A 72 9.57 6.69 -13.97
C ASN A 72 8.39 5.72 -14.14
N GLY A 73 7.19 6.25 -14.37
CA GLY A 73 5.95 5.48 -14.42
C GLY A 73 5.24 5.42 -13.07
N LEU A 74 4.15 4.66 -13.03
CA LEU A 74 3.33 4.53 -11.82
C LEU A 74 4.13 3.86 -10.70
N GLN A 75 4.25 4.53 -9.57
CA GLN A 75 4.95 4.06 -8.37
C GLN A 75 4.09 4.33 -7.14
N ARG A 76 4.10 3.41 -6.19
CA ARG A 76 3.50 3.68 -4.88
C ARG A 76 4.60 4.03 -3.88
N ILE A 77 4.31 5.07 -3.10
CA ILE A 77 5.19 5.53 -2.02
C ILE A 77 4.39 5.59 -0.72
N ILE A 78 5.07 5.35 0.40
CA ILE A 78 4.58 5.75 1.72
C ILE A 78 5.25 7.07 2.08
N CYS A 79 4.49 8.03 2.59
CA CYS A 79 5.01 9.36 2.86
C CYS A 79 4.28 10.04 4.03
N GLY A 80 4.95 11.00 4.65
CA GLY A 80 4.34 12.00 5.50
C GLY A 80 3.98 13.22 4.66
N LEU A 81 2.74 13.68 4.76
CA LEU A 81 2.22 14.81 4.01
C LEU A 81 1.75 15.91 4.94
N LYS A 82 2.00 17.15 4.54
CA LYS A 82 1.34 18.33 5.06
C LYS A 82 0.43 18.86 3.98
N VAL A 83 -0.88 18.71 4.18
CA VAL A 83 -1.92 19.00 3.18
C VAL A 83 -2.59 20.32 3.47
N TYR A 84 -2.78 21.10 2.43
CA TYR A 84 -3.40 22.43 2.44
C TYR A 84 -4.83 22.36 1.86
N PRO A 85 -5.72 23.30 2.17
CA PRO A 85 -7.13 23.24 1.77
C PRO A 85 -7.42 23.28 0.27
N ASN A 86 -6.43 23.57 -0.56
CA ASN A 86 -6.54 23.66 -2.02
C ASN A 86 -5.91 22.47 -2.74
N ASP A 87 -5.86 21.30 -2.06
CA ASP A 87 -5.30 20.03 -2.57
C ASP A 87 -3.78 20.08 -2.88
N TYR A 88 -3.08 21.14 -2.45
CA TYR A 88 -1.62 21.14 -2.46
C TYR A 88 -1.07 20.46 -1.21
N CYS A 89 0.10 19.87 -1.35
CA CYS A 89 0.76 19.25 -0.20
C CYS A 89 2.28 19.46 -0.24
N ASP A 90 2.90 19.41 0.94
CA ASP A 90 4.34 19.25 1.09
C ASP A 90 4.65 17.82 1.52
N VAL A 91 5.66 17.23 0.90
CA VAL A 91 6.21 15.94 1.32
C VAL A 91 7.20 16.18 2.44
N LEU A 92 6.92 15.64 3.63
CA LEU A 92 7.77 15.75 4.81
C LEU A 92 8.87 14.69 4.82
N TRP A 93 8.51 13.48 4.40
CA TRP A 93 9.39 12.32 4.18
C TRP A 93 8.71 11.34 3.25
N MET A 94 9.45 10.46 2.59
CA MET A 94 8.91 9.42 1.73
C MET A 94 9.85 8.22 1.61
N ASP A 95 9.25 7.06 1.29
CA ASP A 95 9.96 5.86 0.87
C ASP A 95 9.18 5.15 -0.24
N TYR A 96 9.90 4.46 -1.14
CA TYR A 96 9.29 3.68 -2.21
C TYR A 96 8.86 2.32 -1.68
N LEU A 97 7.64 1.91 -2.04
CA LEU A 97 7.17 0.57 -1.74
C LEU A 97 7.73 -0.44 -2.76
N GLU A 98 7.97 -1.65 -2.28
CA GLU A 98 8.31 -2.77 -3.14
C GLU A 98 7.11 -3.19 -3.97
N LYS A 99 7.34 -3.51 -5.26
CA LYS A 99 6.32 -4.02 -6.17
C LYS A 99 6.37 -5.54 -6.20
N GLY A 100 5.27 -6.19 -5.81
CA GLY A 100 5.07 -7.61 -5.99
C GLY A 100 4.51 -7.96 -7.37
N GLU A 101 4.47 -9.24 -7.68
CA GLU A 101 4.05 -9.78 -8.96
C GLU A 101 2.62 -10.34 -8.87
N LEU A 102 1.73 -9.93 -9.82
CA LEU A 102 0.43 -10.57 -10.02
C LEU A 102 0.57 -11.65 -11.08
N VAL A 103 0.31 -12.91 -10.70
CA VAL A 103 0.42 -14.08 -11.56
C VAL A 103 -0.92 -14.81 -11.68
N LYS A 104 -1.09 -15.61 -12.72
CA LYS A 104 -2.22 -16.54 -12.84
C LYS A 104 -1.94 -17.83 -12.09
N ALA A 105 -3.00 -18.52 -11.67
CA ALA A 105 -2.87 -19.79 -10.95
C ALA A 105 -2.12 -20.86 -11.76
N ASP A 106 -2.27 -20.87 -13.09
CA ASP A 106 -1.60 -21.81 -13.99
C ASP A 106 -0.08 -21.54 -14.09
N ASP A 107 0.36 -20.31 -13.81
CA ASP A 107 1.76 -19.89 -13.87
C ASP A 107 2.43 -19.91 -12.46
N TRP A 108 1.69 -20.30 -11.42
CA TRP A 108 2.18 -20.32 -10.05
C TRP A 108 2.74 -21.71 -9.68
N ASP A 109 3.91 -21.74 -9.07
CA ASP A 109 4.65 -22.95 -8.66
C ASP A 109 4.04 -23.68 -7.45
N GLY A 110 3.01 -23.13 -6.82
CA GLY A 110 2.35 -23.72 -5.66
C GLY A 110 3.00 -23.43 -4.32
N ASN A 111 4.15 -22.78 -4.28
CA ASN A 111 4.88 -22.51 -3.05
C ASN A 111 4.30 -21.30 -2.32
N SER A 112 3.98 -21.49 -1.04
CA SER A 112 3.57 -20.39 -0.17
C SER A 112 3.86 -20.74 1.29
N ASP A 113 4.71 -19.96 1.92
CA ASP A 113 4.94 -20.00 3.36
C ASP A 113 3.87 -19.15 4.08
N ALA A 114 3.67 -19.41 5.36
CA ALA A 114 2.73 -18.64 6.14
C ALA A 114 3.20 -17.20 6.35
N ALA A 115 2.26 -16.27 6.23
CA ALA A 115 2.46 -14.86 6.55
C ALA A 115 1.18 -14.31 7.20
N ASP A 116 1.29 -13.30 8.03
CA ASP A 116 0.14 -12.65 8.65
C ASP A 116 -0.08 -11.29 8.00
N ILE A 117 -1.24 -11.07 7.41
CA ILE A 117 -1.61 -9.76 6.88
C ILE A 117 -2.14 -8.91 8.03
N LEU A 118 -1.55 -7.74 8.22
CA LEU A 118 -1.91 -6.79 9.24
C LEU A 118 -3.10 -5.96 8.77
N SER A 119 -4.15 -5.90 9.60
CA SER A 119 -5.41 -5.21 9.28
C SER A 119 -5.39 -3.77 9.77
N ASP A 120 -4.40 -3.01 9.32
CA ASP A 120 -4.29 -1.57 9.56
C ASP A 120 -4.59 -0.76 8.28
N TRP A 121 -4.38 0.56 8.36
CA TRP A 121 -4.63 1.48 7.24
C TRP A 121 -3.70 1.26 6.04
N MET A 122 -2.54 0.59 6.24
CA MET A 122 -1.57 0.31 5.18
C MET A 122 -1.97 -0.89 4.32
N THR A 123 -2.93 -1.71 4.76
CA THR A 123 -3.51 -2.79 3.93
C THR A 123 -4.79 -2.30 3.29
N SER A 124 -4.68 -1.80 2.05
CA SER A 124 -5.76 -1.11 1.32
C SER A 124 -5.80 -1.48 -0.17
N VAL A 125 -6.95 -1.20 -0.79
CA VAL A 125 -7.13 -1.24 -2.24
C VAL A 125 -7.55 0.15 -2.70
N GLU A 126 -6.70 0.79 -3.52
CA GLU A 126 -6.88 2.16 -3.97
C GLU A 126 -6.25 2.32 -5.36
N ASP A 127 -6.92 3.06 -6.24
CA ASP A 127 -6.40 3.41 -7.56
C ASP A 127 -5.89 2.20 -8.38
N GLY A 128 -6.61 1.06 -8.29
CA GLY A 128 -6.22 -0.18 -9.00
C GLY A 128 -4.97 -0.86 -8.46
N PHE A 129 -4.54 -0.51 -7.24
CA PHE A 129 -3.48 -1.19 -6.52
C PHE A 129 -4.00 -1.84 -5.24
N LEU A 130 -3.47 -3.00 -4.90
CA LEU A 130 -3.56 -3.60 -3.59
C LEU A 130 -2.23 -3.38 -2.87
N THR A 131 -2.26 -2.71 -1.74
CA THR A 131 -1.11 -2.63 -0.82
C THR A 131 -1.34 -3.57 0.34
N VAL A 132 -0.32 -4.31 0.71
CA VAL A 132 -0.36 -5.32 1.78
C VAL A 132 0.73 -5.02 2.80
N HIS A 133 0.32 -4.78 4.04
CA HIS A 133 1.19 -4.78 5.20
C HIS A 133 1.17 -6.19 5.78
N TYR A 134 2.31 -6.87 5.78
CA TYR A 134 2.39 -8.27 6.20
C TYR A 134 3.55 -8.48 7.16
N SER A 135 3.43 -9.52 7.97
CA SER A 135 4.46 -9.95 8.92
C SER A 135 4.83 -11.40 8.64
N THR A 136 6.12 -11.68 8.58
CA THR A 136 6.65 -13.04 8.38
C THR A 136 7.97 -13.22 9.13
N TRP A 137 8.53 -14.43 9.03
CA TRP A 137 9.85 -14.75 9.57
C TRP A 137 10.93 -14.48 8.53
N TRP A 138 11.97 -13.76 8.93
CA TRP A 138 13.13 -13.42 8.14
C TRP A 138 14.38 -14.10 8.73
N GLY A 139 15.30 -14.53 7.89
CA GLY A 139 16.60 -15.01 8.29
C GLY A 139 17.64 -13.90 8.46
N GLU A 140 18.85 -14.31 8.80
CA GLU A 140 20.01 -13.40 8.89
C GLU A 140 20.79 -13.31 7.57
N GLY A 141 20.43 -14.14 6.59
CA GLY A 141 21.07 -14.20 5.28
C GLY A 141 20.54 -13.14 4.30
N ASP A 142 21.20 -13.13 3.13
CA ASP A 142 20.80 -12.29 1.99
C ASP A 142 19.85 -13.01 1.03
N VAL A 143 18.99 -13.91 1.58
CA VAL A 143 18.00 -14.61 0.78
C VAL A 143 16.82 -13.68 0.48
N GLU A 144 16.53 -13.49 -0.79
CA GLU A 144 15.40 -12.67 -1.22
C GLU A 144 14.10 -13.49 -1.11
N HIS A 145 13.11 -12.95 -0.39
CA HIS A 145 11.77 -13.54 -0.32
C HIS A 145 10.97 -13.18 -1.57
N SER A 146 10.16 -14.11 -2.05
CA SER A 146 9.27 -13.87 -3.18
C SER A 146 7.88 -13.51 -2.69
N LEU A 147 7.27 -12.49 -3.31
CA LEU A 147 5.92 -12.01 -2.99
C LEU A 147 5.08 -12.04 -4.25
N ARG A 148 4.04 -12.86 -4.24
CA ARG A 148 3.13 -13.02 -5.37
C ARG A 148 1.69 -12.86 -4.94
N LEU A 149 0.91 -12.31 -5.85
CA LEU A 149 -0.53 -12.28 -5.77
C LEU A 149 -1.07 -13.20 -6.88
N VAL A 150 -1.77 -14.25 -6.50
CA VAL A 150 -2.23 -15.27 -7.46
C VAL A 150 -3.71 -15.07 -7.75
N SER A 151 -4.05 -14.90 -9.02
CA SER A 151 -5.43 -14.80 -9.53
C SER A 151 -5.88 -16.08 -10.21
N GLY A 152 -7.21 -16.29 -10.34
CA GLY A 152 -7.77 -17.41 -11.09
C GLY A 152 -7.79 -18.75 -10.36
N LYS A 153 -7.45 -18.82 -9.07
CA LYS A 153 -7.64 -20.04 -8.25
C LYS A 153 -9.12 -20.40 -8.06
N ASN A 154 -9.99 -19.39 -8.12
CA ASN A 154 -11.43 -19.55 -8.10
C ASN A 154 -12.01 -19.12 -9.47
N PRO A 155 -12.42 -20.05 -10.34
CA PRO A 155 -12.92 -19.70 -11.67
C PRO A 155 -14.26 -18.94 -11.62
N ASP A 156 -15.02 -19.06 -10.53
CA ASP A 156 -16.33 -18.41 -10.39
C ASP A 156 -16.19 -16.96 -9.86
N ASN A 157 -15.01 -16.57 -9.38
CA ASN A 157 -14.78 -15.22 -8.85
C ASN A 157 -13.42 -14.67 -9.28
N PRO A 158 -13.36 -13.87 -10.36
CA PRO A 158 -12.11 -13.31 -10.87
C PRO A 158 -11.47 -12.27 -9.94
N TYR A 159 -12.21 -11.79 -8.93
CA TYR A 159 -11.74 -10.85 -7.91
C TYR A 159 -11.35 -11.53 -6.60
N GLU A 160 -11.16 -12.84 -6.60
CA GLU A 160 -10.55 -13.58 -5.50
C GLU A 160 -9.06 -13.76 -5.77
N LEU A 161 -8.22 -13.24 -4.88
CA LEU A 161 -6.77 -13.24 -4.98
C LEU A 161 -6.14 -13.93 -3.78
N TRP A 162 -5.02 -14.58 -4.02
CA TRP A 162 -4.24 -15.24 -2.98
C TRP A 162 -2.89 -14.56 -2.83
N PHE A 163 -2.61 -14.03 -1.64
CA PHE A 163 -1.28 -13.54 -1.27
C PHE A 163 -0.40 -14.74 -0.91
N CYS A 164 0.69 -14.89 -1.63
CA CYS A 164 1.65 -15.98 -1.49
C CYS A 164 3.03 -15.37 -1.20
N HIS A 165 3.61 -15.81 -0.11
CA HIS A 165 4.95 -15.46 0.33
C HIS A 165 5.82 -16.71 0.28
N SER A 166 7.03 -16.62 -0.26
CA SER A 166 8.04 -17.68 -0.16
C SER A 166 9.33 -17.13 0.43
N SER A 167 9.80 -17.78 1.48
CA SER A 167 11.09 -17.48 2.09
C SER A 167 12.27 -17.95 1.25
N ASN A 168 12.02 -18.70 0.16
CA ASN A 168 13.05 -19.29 -0.71
C ASN A 168 14.14 -20.07 0.06
N GLY A 169 13.73 -20.71 1.17
CA GLY A 169 14.64 -21.50 2.03
C GLY A 169 15.48 -20.68 3.01
N ASP A 170 15.15 -19.40 3.20
CA ASP A 170 15.76 -18.59 4.26
C ASP A 170 15.49 -19.20 5.64
N THR A 171 16.52 -19.26 6.48
CA THR A 171 16.39 -19.83 7.83
C THR A 171 15.75 -18.82 8.76
N PRO A 172 14.58 -19.09 9.35
CA PRO A 172 13.86 -18.13 10.17
C PRO A 172 14.64 -17.76 11.43
N SER A 173 14.81 -16.47 11.67
CA SER A 173 15.54 -15.91 12.81
C SER A 173 14.70 -14.86 13.54
N LYS A 174 14.10 -13.92 12.80
CA LYS A 174 13.40 -12.77 13.33
C LYS A 174 12.05 -12.57 12.66
N LYS A 175 11.00 -12.36 13.44
CA LYS A 175 9.71 -11.89 12.90
C LYS A 175 9.76 -10.39 12.67
N ALA A 176 9.42 -9.95 11.46
CA ALA A 176 9.33 -8.52 11.10
C ALA A 176 8.24 -8.31 10.05
N ASP A 177 7.82 -7.09 9.91
CA ASP A 177 6.79 -6.65 8.97
C ASP A 177 7.41 -5.89 7.79
N ALA A 178 6.70 -5.91 6.67
CA ALA A 178 7.05 -5.20 5.46
C ALA A 178 5.81 -4.79 4.67
N LEU A 179 6.01 -3.88 3.72
CA LEU A 179 4.98 -3.41 2.80
C LEU A 179 5.32 -3.84 1.37
N VAL A 180 4.30 -4.30 0.67
CA VAL A 180 4.37 -4.62 -0.76
C VAL A 180 3.13 -4.10 -1.46
N TYR A 181 3.24 -3.67 -2.72
CA TYR A 181 2.07 -3.36 -3.51
C TYR A 181 2.00 -4.18 -4.79
N PHE A 182 0.78 -4.41 -5.27
CA PHE A 182 0.49 -5.13 -6.50
C PHE A 182 -0.37 -4.26 -7.41
N ASP A 183 -0.02 -4.17 -8.68
CA ASP A 183 -0.91 -3.61 -9.69
C ASP A 183 -1.95 -4.65 -10.06
N ILE A 184 -3.19 -4.43 -9.64
CA ILE A 184 -4.33 -5.32 -9.87
C ILE A 184 -5.26 -4.83 -10.98
N ASN A 185 -4.84 -3.79 -11.72
CA ASN A 185 -5.65 -3.23 -12.81
C ASN A 185 -5.74 -4.12 -14.05
N SER A 186 -4.95 -5.20 -14.11
CA SER A 186 -5.06 -6.26 -15.12
C SER A 186 -6.17 -7.28 -14.84
N LEU A 187 -6.84 -7.22 -13.68
CA LEU A 187 -8.07 -7.96 -13.42
C LEU A 187 -9.18 -7.52 -14.39
N PRO A 188 -10.26 -8.29 -14.57
CA PRO A 188 -11.37 -7.86 -15.39
C PRO A 188 -11.86 -6.47 -15.03
N SER A 189 -12.19 -5.66 -16.05
CA SER A 189 -12.69 -4.32 -15.83
C SER A 189 -13.98 -4.34 -15.02
N THR A 190 -14.09 -3.44 -14.05
CA THR A 190 -15.32 -3.29 -13.26
C THR A 190 -16.37 -2.41 -13.93
N GLY A 191 -16.05 -1.85 -15.11
CA GLY A 191 -16.96 -0.94 -15.82
C GLY A 191 -17.22 0.39 -15.11
N GLY A 192 -16.38 0.75 -14.15
CA GLY A 192 -16.52 1.95 -13.31
C GLY A 192 -17.28 1.73 -12.01
N ASP A 193 -17.88 0.56 -11.80
CA ASP A 193 -18.55 0.20 -10.55
C ASP A 193 -17.56 -0.37 -9.51
N TYR A 194 -17.97 -0.36 -8.25
CA TYR A 194 -17.24 -1.06 -7.20
C TYR A 194 -17.68 -2.51 -7.08
N VAL A 195 -16.71 -3.41 -7.08
CA VAL A 195 -16.90 -4.84 -6.81
C VAL A 195 -16.24 -5.24 -5.49
N THR A 196 -16.60 -6.41 -4.97
CA THR A 196 -15.92 -6.98 -3.81
C THR A 196 -14.70 -7.75 -4.26
N LEU A 197 -13.50 -7.30 -3.86
CA LEU A 197 -12.26 -8.04 -3.99
C LEU A 197 -12.00 -8.81 -2.71
N THR A 198 -11.67 -10.10 -2.81
CA THR A 198 -11.35 -10.97 -1.68
C THR A 198 -9.87 -11.34 -1.74
N LEU A 199 -9.13 -10.95 -0.72
CA LEU A 199 -7.74 -11.36 -0.51
C LEU A 199 -7.72 -12.56 0.45
N LYS A 200 -7.06 -13.65 0.07
CA LYS A 200 -6.83 -14.84 0.88
C LYS A 200 -5.34 -15.06 1.08
N TRP A 201 -4.94 -15.67 2.19
CA TRP A 201 -3.56 -16.04 2.48
C TRP A 201 -3.49 -17.20 3.46
N GLN A 202 -2.32 -17.86 3.54
CA GLN A 202 -2.02 -18.84 4.57
C GLN A 202 -1.50 -18.10 5.81
N SER A 203 -2.29 -18.09 6.87
CA SER A 203 -1.90 -17.46 8.15
C SER A 203 -0.90 -18.33 8.92
N SER A 204 -0.07 -17.69 9.74
CA SER A 204 0.82 -18.37 10.69
C SER A 204 0.07 -19.19 11.76
N ALA A 205 -1.23 -18.97 11.94
CA ALA A 205 -2.09 -19.79 12.80
C ALA A 205 -2.44 -21.17 12.20
N GLY A 206 -2.01 -21.46 10.95
CA GLY A 206 -2.23 -22.73 10.27
C GLY A 206 -3.52 -22.81 9.44
N GLU A 207 -4.40 -21.82 9.54
CA GLU A 207 -5.66 -21.76 8.80
C GLU A 207 -5.62 -20.67 7.73
N PRO A 208 -6.29 -20.90 6.56
CA PRO A 208 -6.46 -19.85 5.57
C PRO A 208 -7.26 -18.67 6.14
N ALA A 209 -6.73 -17.48 5.97
CA ALA A 209 -7.39 -16.25 6.36
C ALA A 209 -7.87 -15.46 5.13
N LYS A 210 -8.77 -14.52 5.32
CA LYS A 210 -9.28 -13.66 4.25
C LYS A 210 -9.66 -12.27 4.75
N LYS A 211 -9.59 -11.30 3.82
CA LYS A 211 -10.09 -9.93 3.99
C LYS A 211 -10.76 -9.48 2.69
N THR A 212 -11.79 -8.66 2.80
CA THR A 212 -12.49 -8.10 1.64
C THR A 212 -12.28 -6.60 1.54
N PHE A 213 -12.27 -6.12 0.29
CA PHE A 213 -12.11 -4.71 -0.05
C PHE A 213 -13.13 -4.32 -1.11
N ARG A 214 -13.39 -3.03 -1.23
CA ARG A 214 -14.01 -2.46 -2.42
C ARG A 214 -12.93 -2.25 -3.46
N PHE A 215 -13.19 -2.64 -4.68
CA PHE A 215 -12.26 -2.48 -5.81
C PHE A 215 -12.98 -1.87 -7.00
N ARG A 216 -12.35 -0.87 -7.60
CA ARG A 216 -12.71 -0.30 -8.89
C ARG A 216 -11.45 -0.25 -9.77
N SER A 217 -11.53 -0.77 -11.00
CA SER A 217 -10.40 -0.67 -11.93
C SER A 217 -10.15 0.79 -12.32
N ARG A 218 -8.88 1.17 -12.47
CA ARG A 218 -8.50 2.48 -13.04
C ARG A 218 -9.10 2.62 -14.44
N GLN A 219 -9.57 3.81 -14.77
CA GLN A 219 -10.03 4.19 -16.10
C GLN A 219 -8.88 4.75 -16.93
#